data_84afebc8407bc4d6a38e02aa376f2d94
#
_entry.id   84afebc8407bc4d6a38e02aa376f2d94
#
_cell.length_a   1.000
_cell.length_b   1.000
_cell.length_c   1.000
_cell.angle_alpha   90.00
_cell.angle_beta   90.00
_cell.angle_gamma   90.00
#
_symmetry.space_group_name_H-M   'P 1'
#
loop_
_entity.id
_entity.type
_entity.pdbx_description
1 polymer ?
#
loop_
_entity_poly.entity_id
_entity_poly.type
_entity_poly.pdbx_seq_one_letter_code
_entity_poly.pdbx_strand_id
1 'polypeptide(L)'
;MKKVLSLIMAAALCIAMPACSSTQESSSAAESSETSSSSTESSEASASEASEASGDAEGSAEESDLAYIQDKGTLVVGVTEFEPMDYLDENGEWTGFDADMAREVGAILGVDVEFSSIDWNNKIFELDNKSIDCLWNGMTITEEITTAASATNPYANNGQVVVVKSDVADQYQTEESLADLTFAVEAGSAGQAAAEEAGLNFITVNAQADAVMEVAAGTSDACVIDMLMAIAMLGEGTDYADLTYTVTLTDEEYGIGCRQGSDLVDAINDAMKQLYDDGAMMEIAEKYNLQDMIIAQ
;
A
#
# COMPACT_ATOMS: atom_id res chain seq x y z
N MET A 1 47.37 13.40 -29.01
CA MET A 1 48.49 13.99 -28.26
C MET A 1 47.96 14.99 -27.27
N LYS A 2 48.39 14.83 -26.07
CA LYS A 2 48.28 15.63 -24.82
C LYS A 2 47.39 14.98 -23.76
N LYS A 3 48.08 14.17 -22.95
CA LYS A 3 47.70 13.72 -21.61
C LYS A 3 47.80 14.92 -20.67
N VAL A 4 46.82 15.09 -19.81
CA VAL A 4 46.94 15.90 -18.60
C VAL A 4 46.63 15.02 -17.42
N LEU A 5 47.62 14.76 -16.64
CA LEU A 5 47.64 14.07 -15.36
C LEU A 5 47.36 15.13 -14.29
N SER A 6 46.41 14.93 -13.43
CA SER A 6 46.27 15.76 -12.24
C SER A 6 46.15 14.90 -10.99
N LEU A 7 47.14 15.05 -10.18
CA LEU A 7 47.42 14.41 -8.90
C LEU A 7 46.62 15.10 -7.80
N ILE A 8 45.98 14.34 -6.92
CA ILE A 8 45.28 14.91 -5.79
C ILE A 8 45.64 14.26 -4.48
N MET A 9 45.84 15.14 -3.58
CA MET A 9 46.34 15.01 -2.23
C MET A 9 45.24 14.50 -1.27
N ALA A 10 45.61 13.49 -0.48
CA ALA A 10 44.85 13.04 0.66
C ALA A 10 45.07 13.96 1.87
N ALA A 11 44.01 14.31 2.55
CA ALA A 11 44.05 14.91 3.89
C ALA A 11 43.21 14.06 4.84
N ALA A 12 43.88 13.30 5.69
CA ALA A 12 43.30 12.63 6.83
C ALA A 12 43.15 13.63 8.01
N LEU A 13 42.00 13.69 8.59
CA LEU A 13 41.79 14.39 9.85
C LEU A 13 41.22 13.41 10.89
N CYS A 14 42.09 12.99 11.80
CA CYS A 14 41.73 12.25 13.01
C CYS A 14 41.24 13.25 14.06
N ILE A 15 40.05 13.03 14.63
CA ILE A 15 39.64 13.66 15.86
C ILE A 15 39.22 12.59 16.85
N ALA A 16 39.91 12.60 17.99
CA ALA A 16 39.78 11.68 19.11
C ALA A 16 38.56 11.99 19.98
N MET A 17 37.96 10.91 20.51
CA MET A 17 36.98 10.94 21.60
C MET A 17 37.67 11.18 22.97
N PRO A 18 36.94 11.67 23.96
CA PRO A 18 37.11 11.18 25.32
C PRO A 18 35.86 10.49 25.84
N ALA A 19 36.07 9.31 26.38
CA ALA A 19 35.16 8.58 27.24
C ALA A 19 35.03 9.28 28.59
N CYS A 20 33.81 9.31 29.14
CA CYS A 20 33.59 9.44 30.57
C CYS A 20 32.57 8.39 31.04
N SER A 21 33.11 7.47 31.80
CA SER A 21 32.43 6.49 32.62
C SER A 21 31.97 7.15 33.94
N SER A 22 30.75 6.85 34.39
CA SER A 22 30.44 6.80 35.80
C SER A 22 29.30 5.82 36.09
N THR A 23 29.69 4.79 36.81
CA THR A 23 28.95 3.74 37.48
C THR A 23 28.35 4.27 38.80
N GLN A 24 27.16 3.84 39.19
CA GLN A 24 26.74 3.38 40.53
C GLN A 24 25.22 3.15 40.50
N GLU A 25 24.76 1.94 40.60
CA GLU A 25 24.38 1.12 41.80
C GLU A 25 23.41 1.82 42.75
N SER A 26 22.24 1.29 42.95
CA SER A 26 21.81 0.22 43.77
C SER A 26 20.62 0.57 44.67
N SER A 27 19.68 -0.34 44.74
CA SER A 27 18.81 -0.77 45.86
C SER A 27 17.55 0.08 46.15
N SER A 28 16.41 -0.54 46.13
CA SER A 28 15.79 -1.53 46.97
C SER A 28 14.54 -1.03 47.68
N ALA A 29 13.50 -1.83 47.58
CA ALA A 29 12.43 -2.14 48.56
C ALA A 29 11.32 -1.10 48.79
N ALA A 30 10.12 -1.42 48.44
CA ALA A 30 9.12 -2.28 49.11
C ALA A 30 8.11 -1.53 49.97
N GLU A 31 6.91 -2.05 49.90
CA GLU A 31 5.77 -2.05 50.85
C GLU A 31 4.85 -0.82 50.81
N SER A 32 3.62 -1.00 50.45
CA SER A 32 2.52 -1.77 51.01
C SER A 32 1.46 -0.92 51.70
N SER A 33 0.27 -1.36 51.52
CA SER A 33 -0.97 -1.27 52.31
C SER A 33 -1.95 -0.16 51.90
N GLU A 34 -3.10 -0.57 51.35
CA GLU A 34 -4.38 -0.84 52.03
C GLU A 34 -4.97 0.41 52.72
N THR A 35 -6.19 0.79 52.61
CA THR A 35 -7.45 0.09 52.83
C THR A 35 -8.62 1.07 52.64
N SER A 36 -9.72 0.53 52.10
CA SER A 36 -11.11 0.62 52.57
C SER A 36 -11.85 1.93 52.64
N SER A 37 -12.93 1.90 52.07
CA SER A 37 -14.32 1.52 52.35
C SER A 37 -15.29 2.69 52.39
N SER A 38 -16.36 2.48 51.70
CA SER A 38 -17.81 2.43 52.03
C SER A 38 -18.39 3.78 52.46
N SER A 39 -19.56 4.11 52.11
CA SER A 39 -20.89 3.51 52.04
C SER A 39 -21.88 4.54 51.54
N THR A 40 -22.82 4.16 50.70
CA THR A 40 -24.22 3.92 50.97
C THR A 40 -25.12 5.12 51.26
N GLU A 41 -26.15 5.14 50.55
CA GLU A 41 -27.62 5.28 50.68
C GLU A 41 -28.15 6.61 50.15
N SER A 42 -29.09 6.60 49.28
CA SER A 42 -30.44 6.03 49.15
C SER A 42 -31.50 7.13 49.04
N SER A 43 -32.41 6.86 48.18
CA SER A 43 -33.83 7.20 48.09
C SER A 43 -34.16 8.66 47.67
N GLU A 44 -35.21 8.98 46.95
CA GLU A 44 -36.45 8.31 46.56
C GLU A 44 -37.11 9.07 45.41
N ALA A 45 -37.94 8.37 44.73
CA ALA A 45 -38.82 8.63 43.64
C ALA A 45 -39.65 9.94 43.70
N SER A 46 -39.91 10.50 42.56
CA SER A 46 -41.25 10.99 42.25
C SER A 46 -41.54 10.94 40.77
N ALA A 47 -42.62 10.24 40.43
CA ALA A 47 -43.21 10.15 39.09
C ALA A 47 -43.97 11.42 38.76
N SER A 48 -43.92 11.85 37.50
CA SER A 48 -45.11 12.38 36.83
C SER A 48 -44.91 12.65 35.34
N GLU A 49 -45.73 12.01 34.57
CA GLU A 49 -46.43 12.39 33.34
C GLU A 49 -45.69 12.44 32.00
N ALA A 50 -46.27 11.63 31.13
CA ALA A 50 -46.05 11.45 29.73
C ALA A 50 -46.23 12.77 28.94
N SER A 51 -45.32 13.03 28.04
CA SER A 51 -45.57 13.81 26.84
C SER A 51 -44.99 13.04 25.67
N GLU A 52 -45.87 12.57 24.81
CA GLU A 52 -45.54 12.03 23.51
C GLU A 52 -44.88 13.15 22.69
N ALA A 53 -43.63 13.01 22.41
CA ALA A 53 -42.95 13.72 21.34
C ALA A 53 -42.32 12.66 20.44
N SER A 54 -42.83 12.64 19.21
CA SER A 54 -42.22 11.94 18.08
C SER A 54 -40.71 12.17 18.10
N GLY A 55 -39.99 11.13 18.47
CA GLY A 55 -38.54 11.08 18.29
C GLY A 55 -38.30 10.83 16.81
N ASP A 56 -37.93 11.86 16.09
CA ASP A 56 -37.07 11.69 14.91
C ASP A 56 -35.86 10.88 15.40
N ALA A 57 -35.69 9.72 14.83
CA ALA A 57 -34.42 9.00 14.90
C ALA A 57 -33.46 9.86 14.08
N GLU A 58 -32.72 10.76 14.75
CA GLU A 58 -31.46 11.25 14.25
C GLU A 58 -30.52 10.01 14.25
N GLY A 59 -30.57 9.26 13.13
CA GLY A 59 -29.45 8.50 12.70
C GLY A 59 -28.30 9.50 12.60
N SER A 60 -27.19 9.28 13.26
CA SER A 60 -25.96 9.98 12.97
C SER A 60 -25.78 9.93 11.46
N ALA A 61 -25.92 11.05 10.77
CA ALA A 61 -25.54 11.14 9.38
C ALA A 61 -24.05 10.78 9.39
N GLU A 62 -23.70 9.63 8.85
CA GLU A 62 -22.31 9.32 8.55
C GLU A 62 -21.82 10.48 7.70
N GLU A 63 -20.69 11.06 8.11
CA GLU A 63 -20.14 12.24 7.46
C GLU A 63 -19.70 11.80 6.05
N SER A 64 -20.31 12.35 5.00
CA SER A 64 -20.04 11.99 3.61
C SER A 64 -18.57 12.26 3.26
N ASP A 65 -17.83 11.23 2.91
CA ASP A 65 -16.44 11.37 2.47
C ASP A 65 -16.36 12.10 1.12
N LEU A 66 -17.35 11.91 0.24
CA LEU A 66 -17.44 12.66 -1.01
C LEU A 66 -17.60 14.16 -0.75
N ALA A 67 -18.50 14.55 0.15
CA ALA A 67 -18.66 15.96 0.52
C ALA A 67 -17.38 16.51 1.17
N TYR A 68 -16.71 15.72 2.01
CA TYR A 68 -15.47 16.10 2.67
C TYR A 68 -14.37 16.41 1.65
N ILE A 69 -14.12 15.55 0.65
CA ILE A 69 -13.08 15.82 -0.37
C ILE A 69 -13.46 17.01 -1.26
N GLN A 70 -14.78 17.19 -1.56
CA GLN A 70 -15.25 18.34 -2.35
C GLN A 70 -15.09 19.65 -1.60
N ASP A 71 -15.38 19.68 -0.30
CA ASP A 71 -15.22 20.87 0.54
C ASP A 71 -13.74 21.27 0.70
N LYS A 72 -12.83 20.30 0.86
CA LYS A 72 -11.39 20.58 0.90
C LYS A 72 -10.75 20.82 -0.47
N GLY A 73 -11.45 20.41 -1.55
CA GLY A 73 -11.01 20.58 -2.95
C GLY A 73 -9.93 19.61 -3.39
N THR A 74 -9.66 18.53 -2.65
CA THR A 74 -8.55 17.61 -2.93
C THR A 74 -8.92 16.18 -2.58
N LEU A 75 -8.58 15.23 -3.46
CA LEU A 75 -8.54 13.79 -3.21
C LEU A 75 -7.10 13.39 -2.93
N VAL A 76 -6.81 12.90 -1.72
CA VAL A 76 -5.48 12.40 -1.35
C VAL A 76 -5.43 10.90 -1.55
N VAL A 77 -4.58 10.46 -2.48
CA VAL A 77 -4.41 9.06 -2.89
C VAL A 77 -3.17 8.48 -2.20
N GLY A 78 -3.34 7.39 -1.47
CA GLY A 78 -2.25 6.64 -0.84
C GLY A 78 -1.60 5.68 -1.83
N VAL A 79 -0.27 5.80 -2.02
CA VAL A 79 0.51 5.06 -3.01
C VAL A 79 1.85 4.57 -2.47
N THR A 80 2.42 3.56 -3.10
CA THR A 80 3.83 3.18 -3.07
C THR A 80 4.40 3.22 -4.49
N GLU A 81 5.72 3.16 -4.66
CA GLU A 81 6.29 3.02 -6.01
C GLU A 81 6.01 1.63 -6.57
N PHE A 82 5.15 1.61 -7.57
CA PHE A 82 4.66 0.41 -8.25
C PHE A 82 4.48 0.66 -9.75
N GLU A 83 5.54 0.52 -10.56
CA GLU A 83 5.43 0.58 -12.01
C GLU A 83 4.69 -0.67 -12.55
N PRO A 84 3.70 -0.54 -13.45
CA PRO A 84 3.30 0.65 -14.20
C PRO A 84 2.09 1.39 -13.62
N MET A 85 1.67 1.08 -12.38
CA MET A 85 0.45 1.64 -11.76
C MET A 85 0.69 3.06 -11.23
N ASP A 86 1.66 3.21 -10.31
CA ASP A 86 2.08 4.49 -9.73
C ASP A 86 3.59 4.52 -9.54
N TYR A 87 4.27 5.44 -10.17
CA TYR A 87 5.72 5.61 -10.03
C TYR A 87 6.14 7.05 -10.32
N LEU A 88 7.37 7.39 -9.92
CA LEU A 88 7.89 8.72 -10.17
C LEU A 88 8.57 8.78 -11.55
N ASP A 89 8.23 9.79 -12.35
CA ASP A 89 8.91 10.07 -13.60
C ASP A 89 10.30 10.71 -13.37
N GLU A 90 11.02 11.03 -14.45
CA GLU A 90 12.34 11.67 -14.40
C GLU A 90 12.34 13.05 -13.72
N ASN A 91 11.18 13.69 -13.57
CA ASN A 91 11.00 14.99 -12.92
C ASN A 91 10.60 14.85 -11.44
N GLY A 92 10.32 13.63 -10.99
CA GLY A 92 9.82 13.33 -9.64
C GLY A 92 8.31 13.56 -9.51
N GLU A 93 7.57 13.52 -10.61
CA GLU A 93 6.11 13.62 -10.63
C GLU A 93 5.49 12.21 -10.72
N TRP A 94 4.44 11.97 -9.94
CA TRP A 94 3.72 10.71 -10.00
C TRP A 94 3.10 10.49 -11.37
N THR A 95 3.28 9.32 -11.95
CA THR A 95 2.74 8.86 -13.23
C THR A 95 2.40 7.38 -13.14
N GLY A 96 1.79 6.82 -14.18
CA GLY A 96 1.33 5.44 -14.19
C GLY A 96 -0.15 5.35 -14.50
N PHE A 97 -0.65 4.13 -14.67
CA PHE A 97 -2.05 3.89 -15.02
C PHE A 97 -2.99 4.42 -13.93
N ASP A 98 -2.75 4.03 -12.67
CA ASP A 98 -3.58 4.43 -11.54
C ASP A 98 -3.47 5.93 -11.28
N ALA A 99 -2.26 6.50 -11.36
CA ALA A 99 -2.06 7.93 -11.19
C ALA A 99 -2.80 8.77 -12.24
N ASP A 100 -2.79 8.36 -13.50
CA ASP A 100 -3.50 9.05 -14.57
C ASP A 100 -5.02 8.88 -14.42
N MET A 101 -5.49 7.66 -14.10
CA MET A 101 -6.90 7.40 -13.81
C MET A 101 -7.42 8.21 -12.61
N ALA A 102 -6.63 8.31 -11.53
CA ALA A 102 -6.99 9.09 -10.35
C ALA A 102 -7.21 10.58 -10.71
N ARG A 103 -6.36 11.14 -11.57
CA ARG A 103 -6.52 12.54 -12.05
C ARG A 103 -7.80 12.74 -12.85
N GLU A 104 -8.13 11.81 -13.75
CA GLU A 104 -9.37 11.88 -14.52
C GLU A 104 -10.61 11.76 -13.62
N VAL A 105 -10.58 10.83 -12.65
CA VAL A 105 -11.65 10.72 -11.65
C VAL A 105 -11.74 11.99 -10.80
N GLY A 106 -10.63 12.54 -10.32
CA GLY A 106 -10.60 13.82 -9.60
C GLY A 106 -11.25 14.96 -10.41
N ALA A 107 -10.96 15.04 -11.70
CA ALA A 107 -11.56 16.02 -12.59
C ALA A 107 -13.10 15.85 -12.71
N ILE A 108 -13.60 14.61 -12.76
CA ILE A 108 -15.05 14.31 -12.76
C ILE A 108 -15.68 14.69 -11.43
N LEU A 109 -15.02 14.40 -10.30
CA LEU A 109 -15.51 14.74 -8.95
C LEU A 109 -15.36 16.24 -8.62
N GLY A 110 -14.61 17.00 -9.44
CA GLY A 110 -14.40 18.43 -9.26
C GLY A 110 -13.36 18.78 -8.19
N VAL A 111 -12.36 17.92 -7.99
CA VAL A 111 -11.28 18.09 -7.00
C VAL A 111 -9.90 17.91 -7.65
N ASP A 112 -8.88 18.51 -7.06
CA ASP A 112 -7.48 18.22 -7.38
C ASP A 112 -7.06 16.87 -6.78
N VAL A 113 -6.02 16.23 -7.33
CA VAL A 113 -5.48 14.97 -6.82
C VAL A 113 -4.08 15.19 -6.26
N GLU A 114 -3.86 14.74 -5.03
CA GLU A 114 -2.56 14.69 -4.39
C GLU A 114 -2.18 13.25 -4.08
N PHE A 115 -0.93 12.87 -4.36
CA PHE A 115 -0.41 11.55 -4.05
C PHE A 115 0.42 11.59 -2.77
N SER A 116 0.13 10.70 -1.86
CA SER A 116 0.85 10.52 -0.60
C SER A 116 1.54 9.17 -0.60
N SER A 117 2.88 9.17 -0.57
CA SER A 117 3.63 7.94 -0.37
C SER A 117 3.42 7.45 1.05
N ILE A 118 2.98 6.21 1.21
CA ILE A 118 2.68 5.58 2.50
C ILE A 118 3.54 4.33 2.71
N ASP A 119 3.59 3.85 3.94
CA ASP A 119 4.00 2.49 4.25
C ASP A 119 2.78 1.58 4.04
N TRP A 120 2.85 0.66 3.07
CA TRP A 120 1.72 -0.18 2.69
C TRP A 120 1.18 -1.03 3.84
N ASN A 121 2.03 -1.42 4.76
CA ASN A 121 1.60 -2.15 5.97
C ASN A 121 0.69 -1.31 6.89
N ASN A 122 0.74 0.02 6.78
CA ASN A 122 -0.07 0.95 7.55
C ASN A 122 -1.28 1.50 6.78
N LYS A 123 -1.56 1.00 5.57
CA LYS A 123 -2.57 1.55 4.63
C LYS A 123 -3.95 1.79 5.24
N ILE A 124 -4.46 0.84 6.04
CA ILE A 124 -5.78 0.97 6.68
C ILE A 124 -5.74 2.06 7.76
N PHE A 125 -4.66 2.13 8.55
CA PHE A 125 -4.50 3.18 9.55
C PHE A 125 -4.45 4.58 8.92
N GLU A 126 -3.72 4.75 7.81
CA GLU A 126 -3.67 6.02 7.06
C GLU A 126 -5.03 6.40 6.48
N LEU A 127 -5.80 5.42 6.02
CA LEU A 127 -7.16 5.61 5.52
C LEU A 127 -8.14 6.03 6.64
N ASP A 128 -8.12 5.34 7.78
CA ASP A 128 -9.03 5.57 8.91
C ASP A 128 -8.80 6.93 9.57
N ASN A 129 -7.55 7.38 9.67
CA ASN A 129 -7.21 8.67 10.28
C ASN A 129 -7.33 9.86 9.32
N LYS A 130 -7.77 9.62 8.07
CA LYS A 130 -7.94 10.63 7.02
C LYS A 130 -6.62 11.31 6.58
N SER A 131 -5.46 10.65 6.74
CA SER A 131 -4.20 11.07 6.10
C SER A 131 -4.29 10.91 4.58
N ILE A 132 -5.03 9.90 4.14
CA ILE A 132 -5.40 9.65 2.76
C ILE A 132 -6.92 9.48 2.65
N ASP A 133 -7.47 9.67 1.45
CA ASP A 133 -8.91 9.51 1.18
C ASP A 133 -9.23 8.17 0.54
N CYS A 134 -8.30 7.66 -0.26
CA CYS A 134 -8.39 6.33 -0.86
C CYS A 134 -7.02 5.68 -1.00
N LEU A 135 -7.04 4.36 -1.14
CA LEU A 135 -5.92 3.52 -1.53
C LEU A 135 -6.09 3.19 -3.01
N TRP A 136 -5.22 3.72 -3.85
CA TRP A 136 -5.28 3.47 -5.28
C TRP A 136 -3.87 3.23 -5.82
N ASN A 137 -3.44 1.96 -5.84
CA ASN A 137 -2.06 1.57 -6.10
C ASN A 137 -2.00 0.08 -6.48
N GLY A 138 -2.76 -0.32 -7.50
CA GLY A 138 -2.87 -1.74 -7.84
C GLY A 138 -3.30 -2.58 -6.62
N MET A 139 -4.28 -2.08 -5.86
CA MET A 139 -4.67 -2.73 -4.62
C MET A 139 -5.49 -3.97 -4.88
N THR A 140 -4.98 -5.13 -4.52
CA THR A 140 -5.72 -6.41 -4.58
C THR A 140 -6.92 -6.41 -3.65
N ILE A 141 -8.09 -6.77 -4.17
CA ILE A 141 -9.33 -6.94 -3.39
C ILE A 141 -9.26 -8.26 -2.62
N THR A 142 -8.75 -8.22 -1.39
CA THR A 142 -8.66 -9.39 -0.50
C THR A 142 -9.79 -9.39 0.53
N GLU A 143 -9.97 -10.54 1.23
CA GLU A 143 -10.88 -10.62 2.38
C GLU A 143 -10.45 -9.67 3.52
N GLU A 144 -9.15 -9.47 3.73
CA GLU A 144 -8.63 -8.50 4.68
C GLU A 144 -9.07 -7.09 4.32
N ILE A 145 -8.86 -6.66 3.08
CA ILE A 145 -9.27 -5.35 2.59
C ILE A 145 -10.78 -5.15 2.72
N THR A 146 -11.59 -6.09 2.24
CA THR A 146 -13.06 -5.95 2.27
C THR A 146 -13.65 -6.01 3.68
N THR A 147 -12.89 -6.49 4.65
CA THR A 147 -13.27 -6.46 6.08
C THR A 147 -12.95 -5.11 6.71
N ALA A 148 -11.82 -4.49 6.35
CA ALA A 148 -11.30 -3.27 6.96
C ALA A 148 -11.69 -1.99 6.20
N ALA A 149 -11.97 -2.09 4.90
CA ALA A 149 -12.28 -0.97 4.02
C ALA A 149 -13.42 -1.34 3.06
N SER A 150 -13.99 -0.35 2.39
CA SER A 150 -14.91 -0.55 1.26
C SER A 150 -14.13 -0.45 -0.03
N ALA A 151 -14.22 -1.48 -0.88
CA ALA A 151 -13.57 -1.49 -2.18
C ALA A 151 -14.54 -1.11 -3.30
N THR A 152 -14.04 -0.49 -4.36
CA THR A 152 -14.77 -0.28 -5.62
C THR A 152 -15.02 -1.60 -6.34
N ASN A 153 -15.74 -1.54 -7.46
CA ASN A 153 -15.72 -2.62 -8.44
C ASN A 153 -14.27 -2.88 -8.91
N PRO A 154 -13.94 -4.13 -9.27
CA PRO A 154 -12.63 -4.42 -9.82
C PRO A 154 -12.44 -3.74 -11.18
N TYR A 155 -11.22 -3.23 -11.43
CA TYR A 155 -10.91 -2.54 -12.68
C TYR A 155 -9.82 -3.22 -13.54
N ALA A 156 -8.99 -4.08 -12.94
CA ALA A 156 -7.95 -4.82 -13.66
C ALA A 156 -7.70 -6.20 -13.05
N ASN A 157 -7.30 -7.14 -13.91
CA ASN A 157 -6.83 -8.46 -13.49
C ASN A 157 -5.35 -8.41 -13.14
N ASN A 158 -4.93 -9.20 -12.17
CA ASN A 158 -3.54 -9.38 -11.73
C ASN A 158 -3.31 -10.81 -11.23
N GLY A 159 -2.16 -11.04 -10.62
CA GLY A 159 -1.76 -12.23 -9.88
C GLY A 159 -0.46 -11.99 -9.16
N GLN A 160 -0.16 -12.78 -8.14
CA GLN A 160 1.14 -12.77 -7.47
C GLN A 160 2.07 -13.77 -8.13
N VAL A 161 3.26 -13.33 -8.50
CA VAL A 161 4.24 -14.15 -9.21
C VAL A 161 5.57 -14.24 -8.47
N VAL A 162 6.22 -15.39 -8.63
CA VAL A 162 7.57 -15.62 -8.11
C VAL A 162 8.60 -15.14 -9.12
N VAL A 163 9.47 -14.24 -8.70
CA VAL A 163 10.59 -13.73 -9.49
C VAL A 163 11.89 -14.36 -9.02
N VAL A 164 12.70 -14.80 -9.97
CA VAL A 164 14.04 -15.40 -9.74
C VAL A 164 15.02 -14.89 -10.78
N LYS A 165 16.31 -15.18 -10.59
CA LYS A 165 17.32 -14.96 -11.64
C LYS A 165 17.04 -15.87 -12.85
N SER A 166 17.18 -15.32 -14.05
CA SER A 166 16.88 -16.01 -15.31
C SER A 166 17.72 -17.26 -15.53
N ASP A 167 18.97 -17.30 -15.02
CA ASP A 167 19.90 -18.42 -15.18
C ASP A 167 19.53 -19.66 -14.34
N VAL A 168 18.64 -19.49 -13.34
CA VAL A 168 18.13 -20.58 -12.49
C VAL A 168 16.65 -20.87 -12.68
N ALA A 169 15.95 -20.08 -13.48
CA ALA A 169 14.50 -20.13 -13.64
C ALA A 169 13.95 -21.53 -13.99
N ASP A 170 14.64 -22.29 -14.81
CA ASP A 170 14.24 -23.67 -15.18
C ASP A 170 14.12 -24.62 -13.98
N GLN A 171 14.73 -24.29 -12.85
CA GLN A 171 14.70 -25.10 -11.62
C GLN A 171 13.47 -24.81 -10.74
N TYR A 172 12.79 -23.66 -10.97
CA TYR A 172 11.76 -23.10 -10.10
C TYR A 172 10.45 -22.88 -10.88
N GLN A 173 9.90 -23.95 -11.45
CA GLN A 173 8.69 -23.90 -12.29
C GLN A 173 7.44 -24.44 -11.59
N THR A 174 7.56 -24.92 -10.35
CA THR A 174 6.43 -25.42 -9.54
C THR A 174 6.58 -24.94 -8.11
N GLU A 175 5.47 -24.81 -7.37
CA GLU A 175 5.48 -24.39 -5.97
C GLU A 175 6.38 -25.27 -5.10
N GLU A 176 6.39 -26.62 -5.33
CA GLU A 176 7.21 -27.52 -4.55
C GLU A 176 8.71 -27.24 -4.72
N SER A 177 9.11 -26.68 -5.86
CA SER A 177 10.52 -26.32 -6.12
C SER A 177 11.00 -25.10 -5.35
N LEU A 178 10.09 -24.32 -4.77
CA LEU A 178 10.35 -23.05 -4.10
C LEU A 178 10.72 -23.21 -2.62
N ALA A 179 10.50 -24.40 -2.04
CA ALA A 179 10.51 -24.63 -0.57
C ALA A 179 11.84 -24.27 0.14
N ASP A 180 12.96 -24.35 -0.54
CA ASP A 180 14.28 -24.09 0.03
C ASP A 180 14.79 -22.66 -0.22
N LEU A 181 14.01 -21.80 -0.92
CA LEU A 181 14.38 -20.44 -1.24
C LEU A 181 14.06 -19.47 -0.10
N THR A 182 14.84 -18.39 -0.03
CA THR A 182 14.52 -17.21 0.81
C THR A 182 13.95 -16.12 -0.08
N PHE A 183 12.75 -15.65 0.27
CA PHE A 183 12.01 -14.65 -0.49
C PHE A 183 12.12 -13.26 0.13
N ALA A 184 11.99 -12.22 -0.68
CA ALA A 184 11.65 -10.88 -0.26
C ALA A 184 10.20 -10.57 -0.66
N VAL A 185 9.42 -9.95 0.21
CA VAL A 185 8.03 -9.53 -0.05
C VAL A 185 7.75 -8.17 0.59
N GLU A 186 6.90 -7.37 -0.01
CA GLU A 186 6.47 -6.11 0.61
C GLU A 186 5.58 -6.38 1.82
N ALA A 187 5.85 -5.71 2.94
CA ALA A 187 5.10 -5.87 4.17
C ALA A 187 3.62 -5.47 4.01
N GLY A 188 2.69 -6.35 4.41
CA GLY A 188 1.25 -6.12 4.33
C GLY A 188 0.67 -6.19 2.90
N SER A 189 1.42 -6.69 1.92
CA SER A 189 0.97 -6.86 0.54
C SER A 189 0.22 -8.18 0.31
N ALA A 190 -0.46 -8.30 -0.84
CA ALA A 190 -1.00 -9.57 -1.31
C ALA A 190 0.12 -10.59 -1.57
N GLY A 191 1.30 -10.14 -2.01
CA GLY A 191 2.49 -10.97 -2.16
C GLY A 191 2.97 -11.60 -0.87
N GLN A 192 2.94 -10.87 0.25
CA GLN A 192 3.21 -11.46 1.57
C GLN A 192 2.18 -12.53 1.92
N ALA A 193 0.89 -12.25 1.73
CA ALA A 193 -0.17 -13.21 2.03
C ALA A 193 -0.05 -14.48 1.17
N ALA A 194 0.25 -14.34 -0.11
CA ALA A 194 0.49 -15.47 -1.03
C ALA A 194 1.71 -16.30 -0.60
N ALA A 195 2.80 -15.65 -0.17
CA ALA A 195 3.98 -16.33 0.35
C ALA A 195 3.71 -17.09 1.65
N GLU A 196 2.88 -16.52 2.54
CA GLU A 196 2.43 -17.17 3.79
C GLU A 196 1.57 -18.39 3.49
N GLU A 197 0.60 -18.29 2.58
CA GLU A 197 -0.29 -19.39 2.18
C GLU A 197 0.49 -20.53 1.52
N ALA A 198 1.46 -20.21 0.67
CA ALA A 198 2.35 -21.18 0.05
C ALA A 198 3.42 -21.74 1.02
N GLY A 199 3.51 -21.24 2.26
CA GLY A 199 4.47 -21.70 3.27
C GLY A 199 5.92 -21.40 2.93
N LEU A 200 6.18 -20.33 2.19
CA LEU A 200 7.51 -19.90 1.77
C LEU A 200 8.26 -19.21 2.93
N ASN A 201 9.59 -19.31 2.92
CA ASN A 201 10.44 -18.63 3.88
C ASN A 201 10.80 -17.22 3.35
N PHE A 202 10.34 -16.15 4.00
CA PHE A 202 10.53 -14.79 3.50
C PHE A 202 11.02 -13.80 4.56
N ILE A 203 11.56 -12.69 4.07
CA ILE A 203 11.77 -11.43 4.79
C ILE A 203 10.83 -10.36 4.21
N THR A 204 10.47 -9.37 5.01
CA THR A 204 9.68 -8.24 4.54
C THR A 204 10.56 -7.05 4.19
N VAL A 205 10.15 -6.32 3.14
CA VAL A 205 10.71 -5.04 2.68
C VAL A 205 9.63 -3.97 2.65
N ASN A 206 10.00 -2.71 2.34
CA ASN A 206 9.04 -1.60 2.41
C ASN A 206 8.22 -1.42 1.12
N ALA A 207 8.74 -1.86 -0.04
CA ALA A 207 8.06 -1.75 -1.33
C ALA A 207 8.39 -2.98 -2.19
N GLN A 208 7.53 -3.30 -3.16
CA GLN A 208 7.77 -4.40 -4.10
C GLN A 208 9.05 -4.18 -4.93
N ALA A 209 9.34 -2.93 -5.30
CA ALA A 209 10.57 -2.59 -6.00
C ALA A 209 11.82 -2.94 -5.17
N ASP A 210 11.79 -2.79 -3.85
CA ASP A 210 12.86 -3.23 -2.96
C ASP A 210 13.03 -4.75 -2.99
N ALA A 211 11.92 -5.51 -3.08
CA ALA A 211 11.98 -6.97 -3.19
C ALA A 211 12.67 -7.42 -4.49
N VAL A 212 12.41 -6.74 -5.61
CA VAL A 212 13.12 -6.98 -6.87
C VAL A 212 14.61 -6.66 -6.75
N MET A 213 14.97 -5.56 -6.07
CA MET A 213 16.37 -5.20 -5.82
C MET A 213 17.09 -6.23 -4.96
N GLU A 214 16.44 -6.83 -3.96
CA GLU A 214 17.03 -7.90 -3.13
C GLU A 214 17.43 -9.13 -3.99
N VAL A 215 16.56 -9.51 -4.95
CA VAL A 215 16.87 -10.62 -5.87
C VAL A 215 18.00 -10.25 -6.84
N ALA A 216 17.96 -9.04 -7.41
CA ALA A 216 19.01 -8.55 -8.30
C ALA A 216 20.37 -8.51 -7.61
N ALA A 217 20.41 -8.04 -6.36
CA ALA A 217 21.62 -8.01 -5.54
C ALA A 217 22.07 -9.40 -5.06
N GLY A 218 21.19 -10.41 -5.07
CA GLY A 218 21.45 -11.77 -4.57
C GLY A 218 21.47 -11.86 -3.06
N THR A 219 20.77 -10.98 -2.36
CA THR A 219 20.53 -11.01 -0.91
C THR A 219 19.31 -11.84 -0.56
N SER A 220 18.34 -11.95 -1.47
CA SER A 220 17.28 -12.94 -1.49
C SER A 220 17.37 -13.81 -2.74
N ASP A 221 16.92 -15.06 -2.64
CA ASP A 221 16.94 -16.01 -3.77
C ASP A 221 15.82 -15.70 -4.77
N ALA A 222 14.68 -15.24 -4.26
CA ALA A 222 13.46 -14.94 -5.00
C ALA A 222 12.69 -13.77 -4.36
N CYS A 223 11.67 -13.28 -5.04
CA CYS A 223 10.64 -12.43 -4.44
C CYS A 223 9.25 -12.82 -4.94
N VAL A 224 8.21 -12.37 -4.21
CA VAL A 224 6.82 -12.43 -4.67
C VAL A 224 6.36 -11.00 -4.87
N ILE A 225 5.91 -10.70 -6.09
CA ILE A 225 5.42 -9.39 -6.50
C ILE A 225 4.21 -9.54 -7.42
N ASP A 226 3.55 -8.44 -7.69
CA ASP A 226 2.46 -8.35 -8.67
C ASP A 226 2.95 -8.66 -10.08
N MET A 227 2.14 -9.43 -10.82
CA MET A 227 2.45 -9.82 -12.19
C MET A 227 2.60 -8.61 -13.12
N LEU A 228 1.78 -7.56 -12.93
CA LEU A 228 1.87 -6.36 -13.75
C LEU A 228 3.20 -5.63 -13.53
N MET A 229 3.69 -5.57 -12.28
CA MET A 229 5.04 -5.05 -11.99
C MET A 229 6.12 -5.93 -12.64
N ALA A 230 5.99 -7.26 -12.53
CA ALA A 230 6.96 -8.16 -13.13
C ALA A 230 7.04 -7.99 -14.66
N ILE A 231 5.89 -7.83 -15.34
CA ILE A 231 5.83 -7.59 -16.79
C ILE A 231 6.49 -6.26 -17.17
N ALA A 232 6.29 -5.21 -16.36
CA ALA A 232 6.84 -3.88 -16.65
C ALA A 232 8.34 -3.78 -16.39
N MET A 233 8.83 -4.38 -15.30
CA MET A 233 10.18 -4.15 -14.78
C MET A 233 11.21 -5.19 -15.20
N LEU A 234 10.79 -6.42 -15.58
CA LEU A 234 11.71 -7.54 -15.77
C LEU A 234 11.94 -7.86 -17.25
N GLY A 235 13.14 -8.42 -17.54
CA GLY A 235 13.47 -8.97 -18.86
C GLY A 235 14.26 -8.04 -19.76
N GLU A 236 14.50 -8.47 -21.01
CA GLU A 236 15.37 -7.78 -21.95
C GLU A 236 14.88 -6.35 -22.25
N GLY A 237 15.76 -5.39 -22.05
CA GLY A 237 15.48 -3.96 -22.29
C GLY A 237 15.06 -3.18 -21.06
N THR A 238 14.93 -3.84 -19.90
CA THR A 238 14.67 -3.22 -18.60
C THR A 238 15.92 -3.14 -17.74
N ASP A 239 15.82 -2.47 -16.59
CA ASP A 239 16.91 -2.41 -15.59
C ASP A 239 17.18 -3.78 -14.92
N TYR A 240 16.23 -4.71 -15.00
CA TYR A 240 16.31 -6.06 -14.44
C TYR A 240 16.30 -7.17 -15.51
N ALA A 241 17.13 -6.99 -16.54
CA ALA A 241 17.22 -7.92 -17.68
C ALA A 241 17.60 -9.37 -17.29
N ASP A 242 18.28 -9.55 -16.16
CA ASP A 242 18.71 -10.86 -15.65
C ASP A 242 17.67 -11.52 -14.73
N LEU A 243 16.50 -10.91 -14.54
CA LEU A 243 15.40 -11.45 -13.75
C LEU A 243 14.25 -11.90 -14.65
N THR A 244 13.48 -12.87 -14.15
CA THR A 244 12.25 -13.34 -14.79
C THR A 244 11.29 -13.89 -13.74
N TYR A 245 10.00 -13.95 -14.05
CA TYR A 245 9.04 -14.64 -13.20
C TYR A 245 8.78 -16.06 -13.69
N THR A 246 8.36 -16.94 -12.79
CA THR A 246 8.18 -18.39 -13.06
C THR A 246 6.82 -18.90 -12.64
N VAL A 247 6.52 -18.93 -11.33
CA VAL A 247 5.28 -19.49 -10.78
C VAL A 247 4.30 -18.36 -10.54
N THR A 248 3.05 -18.52 -10.94
CA THR A 248 1.92 -17.69 -10.51
C THR A 248 1.29 -18.35 -9.30
N LEU A 249 1.25 -17.64 -8.17
CA LEU A 249 0.70 -18.14 -6.91
C LEU A 249 -0.80 -17.88 -6.79
N THR A 250 -1.28 -16.72 -7.29
CA THR A 250 -2.69 -16.31 -7.20
C THR A 250 -3.18 -15.72 -8.52
N ASP A 251 -4.51 -15.79 -8.73
CA ASP A 251 -5.24 -14.96 -9.67
C ASP A 251 -6.06 -13.97 -8.85
N GLU A 252 -6.00 -12.68 -9.16
CA GLU A 252 -6.61 -11.63 -8.36
C GLU A 252 -7.07 -10.44 -9.19
N GLU A 253 -7.82 -9.54 -8.56
CA GLU A 253 -8.37 -8.35 -9.19
C GLU A 253 -8.00 -7.11 -8.36
N TYR A 254 -7.72 -5.99 -9.04
CA TYR A 254 -7.47 -4.70 -8.42
C TYR A 254 -8.75 -3.90 -8.25
N GLY A 255 -8.83 -3.20 -7.12
CA GLY A 255 -9.85 -2.20 -6.82
C GLY A 255 -9.26 -1.00 -6.07
N ILE A 256 -10.11 -0.03 -5.77
CA ILE A 256 -9.75 1.17 -5.04
C ILE A 256 -10.36 1.07 -3.64
N GLY A 257 -9.55 1.20 -2.60
CA GLY A 257 -9.99 1.12 -1.21
C GLY A 257 -10.39 2.50 -0.66
N CYS A 258 -11.58 2.59 -0.09
CA CYS A 258 -12.05 3.76 0.64
C CYS A 258 -12.36 3.37 2.09
N ARG A 259 -12.56 4.34 2.98
CA ARG A 259 -13.00 4.07 4.36
C ARG A 259 -14.24 3.19 4.39
N GLN A 260 -14.35 2.37 5.41
CA GLN A 260 -15.49 1.46 5.55
C GLN A 260 -16.82 2.23 5.53
N GLY A 261 -17.72 1.87 4.61
CA GLY A 261 -19.02 2.53 4.43
C GLY A 261 -18.99 3.88 3.71
N SER A 262 -17.85 4.27 3.14
CA SER A 262 -17.68 5.54 2.44
C SER A 262 -18.53 5.62 1.17
N ASP A 263 -19.24 6.73 0.99
CA ASP A 263 -19.98 7.07 -0.23
C ASP A 263 -19.07 7.45 -1.42
N LEU A 264 -17.77 7.61 -1.17
CA LEU A 264 -16.76 7.83 -2.19
C LEU A 264 -16.62 6.62 -3.13
N VAL A 265 -16.89 5.40 -2.66
CA VAL A 265 -16.89 4.18 -3.48
C VAL A 265 -17.83 4.28 -4.67
N ASP A 266 -19.08 4.67 -4.42
CA ASP A 266 -20.09 4.81 -5.48
C ASP A 266 -19.70 5.91 -6.47
N ALA A 267 -19.18 7.04 -5.95
CA ALA A 267 -18.75 8.17 -6.79
C ALA A 267 -17.56 7.80 -7.69
N ILE A 268 -16.60 7.04 -7.17
CA ILE A 268 -15.47 6.54 -7.97
C ILE A 268 -15.95 5.51 -8.98
N ASN A 269 -16.82 4.55 -8.61
CA ASN A 269 -17.38 3.57 -9.55
C ASN A 269 -18.10 4.23 -10.72
N ASP A 270 -18.92 5.27 -10.44
CA ASP A 270 -19.62 6.02 -11.49
C ASP A 270 -18.65 6.76 -12.41
N ALA A 271 -17.60 7.35 -11.87
CA ALA A 271 -16.55 8.02 -12.65
C ALA A 271 -15.73 7.02 -13.50
N MET A 272 -15.31 5.88 -12.93
CA MET A 272 -14.61 4.81 -13.64
C MET A 272 -15.46 4.28 -14.80
N LYS A 273 -16.75 4.05 -14.55
CA LYS A 273 -17.69 3.65 -15.60
C LYS A 273 -17.78 4.68 -16.72
N GLN A 274 -17.88 5.97 -16.39
CA GLN A 274 -17.90 7.04 -17.41
C GLN A 274 -16.62 7.00 -18.24
N LEU A 275 -15.43 6.91 -17.63
CA LEU A 275 -14.14 6.88 -18.33
C LEU A 275 -13.99 5.63 -19.20
N TYR A 276 -14.56 4.50 -18.77
CA TYR A 276 -14.61 3.29 -19.59
C TYR A 276 -15.53 3.45 -20.80
N ASP A 277 -16.75 3.93 -20.59
CA ASP A 277 -17.75 4.12 -21.64
C ASP A 277 -17.30 5.16 -22.70
N ASP A 278 -16.59 6.21 -22.27
CA ASP A 278 -16.03 7.25 -23.16
C ASP A 278 -14.74 6.82 -23.85
N GLY A 279 -14.14 5.69 -23.43
CA GLY A 279 -12.90 5.14 -23.97
C GLY A 279 -11.61 5.71 -23.37
N ALA A 280 -11.69 6.70 -22.48
CA ALA A 280 -10.51 7.33 -21.86
C ALA A 280 -9.71 6.34 -21.02
N MET A 281 -10.38 5.45 -20.28
CA MET A 281 -9.72 4.40 -19.49
C MET A 281 -8.88 3.48 -20.39
N MET A 282 -9.40 3.10 -21.56
CA MET A 282 -8.68 2.24 -22.50
C MET A 282 -7.51 2.97 -23.17
N GLU A 283 -7.65 4.29 -23.47
CA GLU A 283 -6.55 5.10 -24.00
C GLU A 283 -5.39 5.19 -23.00
N ILE A 284 -5.70 5.34 -21.69
CA ILE A 284 -4.70 5.33 -20.62
C ILE A 284 -4.10 3.93 -20.49
N ALA A 285 -4.90 2.86 -20.54
CA ALA A 285 -4.41 1.48 -20.46
C ALA A 285 -3.43 1.16 -21.62
N GLU A 286 -3.73 1.60 -22.85
CA GLU A 286 -2.85 1.43 -24.00
C GLU A 286 -1.50 2.16 -23.83
N LYS A 287 -1.50 3.35 -23.18
CA LYS A 287 -0.28 4.11 -22.88
C LYS A 287 0.71 3.29 -22.02
N TYR A 288 0.18 2.48 -21.11
CA TYR A 288 0.96 1.65 -20.19
C TYR A 288 1.00 0.16 -20.57
N ASN A 289 0.48 -0.23 -21.73
CA ASN A 289 0.39 -1.61 -22.23
C ASN A 289 -0.44 -2.54 -21.34
N LEU A 290 -1.46 -2.01 -20.68
CA LEU A 290 -2.35 -2.72 -19.75
C LEU A 290 -3.72 -3.06 -20.34
N GLN A 291 -4.01 -2.76 -21.59
CA GLN A 291 -5.33 -2.89 -22.20
C GLN A 291 -5.95 -4.28 -22.11
N ASP A 292 -5.12 -5.33 -22.10
CA ASP A 292 -5.56 -6.72 -22.01
C ASP A 292 -5.91 -7.15 -20.58
N MET A 293 -5.56 -6.35 -19.58
CA MET A 293 -5.78 -6.62 -18.16
C MET A 293 -7.01 -5.88 -17.61
N ILE A 294 -7.53 -4.89 -18.35
CA ILE A 294 -8.64 -4.05 -17.89
C ILE A 294 -9.95 -4.83 -17.87
N ILE A 295 -10.70 -4.69 -16.79
CA ILE A 295 -12.03 -5.23 -16.58
C ILE A 295 -13.07 -4.17 -17.01
N ALA A 296 -14.10 -4.59 -17.72
CA ALA A 296 -15.19 -3.70 -18.14
C ALA A 296 -15.95 -3.14 -16.93
N GLN A 297 -16.24 -1.83 -16.95
CA GLN A 297 -16.91 -1.09 -15.88
C GLN A 297 -18.43 -0.95 -16.06
#